data_db4433cc828e01670721d7dcd18b4c91
#
_entry.id   db4433cc828e01670721d7dcd18b4c91
#
_cell.length_a   1.000
_cell.length_b   1.000
_cell.length_c   1.000
_cell.angle_alpha   90.00
_cell.angle_beta   90.00
_cell.angle_gamma   90.00
#
_symmetry.space_group_name_H-M   'P 1'
#
loop_
_entity.id
_entity.type
_entity.pdbx_description
1 polymer ?
#
loop_
_entity_poly.entity_id
_entity_poly.type
_entity_poly.pdbx_seq_one_letter_code
_entity_poly.pdbx_strand_id
1 'polypeptide(L)'
;MRRTRSVLMGLVAVLAAAVGAVAIAGNAAAAGPTATFTKISDWGSGWEGRYTVSNGGTTSMSSWAVAFDLPSGATVTTFWDADMIRSGQRFTFRNKSWNGTVAPGASVSFGFNGSGAATPSNCTLNGASCGGGGPTTPPTSNPPTSNPPNPTVPGAPGAPRVTGTTSGSISLSWGAASGTVTGYRVYEASTVRATVTGTSATISGLAANTTHTYAVAAYNSVGEGARSATVTGTTGTTTPPASGLPKHALIGYLHASFANGSGYLRLADVPADWDIVNLAFGEPTSVTSGDIRFQLCPASECPGVETEAEFIAAIRAKQAAGKKVLISIGGQNGQVQLTTTAARDRFVSSVAAIIDRYGLDGLDIDFEGHSLTLNTGDTDFRNPTTPVVVNLISAVRTLKQRYGSRFVLTMAPETFFVQLGYQFYGSGPFGGQDPRAGSYLPVINALRDDITVLHVQDYNSGPIMGLDNQYHTMGGADFHIAMTDMLLAGFPVAGNTANVFAPLREDQVAFGTPSSVTAGNGYVAPAGVQQAVNCLVKGTNCGGYTPRSGTNPAFRGLMTWSINWDRFYNWEFRNSHEPFLNALP
;
A
#
# COMPACT_ATOMS: atom_id res chain seq x y z
N MET A 1 -23.66 -47.02 -25.97
CA MET A 1 -24.84 -46.90 -26.86
C MET A 1 -25.23 -45.46 -27.00
N ARG A 2 -25.33 -45.06 -28.24
CA ARG A 2 -25.75 -43.77 -28.78
C ARG A 2 -27.08 -43.27 -28.21
N ARG A 3 -27.26 -41.96 -28.00
CA ARG A 3 -28.16 -41.12 -28.81
C ARG A 3 -28.12 -39.67 -28.41
N THR A 4 -27.70 -38.86 -29.37
CA THR A 4 -27.94 -37.45 -29.65
C THR A 4 -29.44 -37.09 -29.68
N ARG A 5 -29.76 -35.84 -29.30
CA ARG A 5 -30.75 -35.02 -30.03
C ARG A 5 -30.63 -33.53 -29.63
N SER A 6 -30.37 -32.71 -30.66
CA SER A 6 -30.52 -31.29 -30.77
C SER A 6 -31.99 -30.89 -30.89
N VAL A 7 -32.27 -29.55 -30.79
CA VAL A 7 -33.34 -28.72 -31.40
C VAL A 7 -33.81 -27.67 -30.37
N LEU A 8 -34.04 -26.40 -30.57
CA LEU A 8 -34.06 -25.41 -31.63
C LEU A 8 -34.46 -24.06 -30.99
N MET A 9 -34.00 -22.97 -31.57
CA MET A 9 -34.37 -21.56 -31.54
C MET A 9 -35.71 -21.14 -30.90
N GLY A 10 -35.70 -19.97 -30.25
CA GLY A 10 -36.85 -19.10 -30.02
C GLY A 10 -36.39 -17.64 -29.89
N LEU A 11 -36.41 -16.92 -31.01
CA LEU A 11 -36.23 -15.47 -31.11
C LEU A 11 -37.53 -14.78 -30.67
N VAL A 12 -37.47 -13.84 -29.74
CA VAL A 12 -38.55 -12.84 -29.54
C VAL A 12 -37.95 -11.45 -29.57
N ALA A 13 -38.23 -10.72 -30.62
CA ALA A 13 -37.96 -9.28 -30.76
C ALA A 13 -39.08 -8.49 -30.07
N VAL A 14 -38.70 -7.56 -29.20
CA VAL A 14 -39.61 -6.50 -28.73
C VAL A 14 -39.04 -5.15 -29.19
N LEU A 15 -39.74 -4.52 -30.12
CA LEU A 15 -39.59 -3.11 -30.47
C LEU A 15 -40.10 -2.25 -29.32
N ALA A 16 -39.31 -1.27 -28.89
CA ALA A 16 -39.79 -0.10 -28.15
C ALA A 16 -39.18 1.16 -28.76
N ALA A 17 -40.05 2.11 -29.03
CA ALA A 17 -39.82 3.31 -29.80
C ALA A 17 -38.86 4.31 -29.19
N ALA A 18 -38.05 4.92 -30.05
CA ALA A 18 -37.17 6.05 -29.73
C ALA A 18 -37.98 7.35 -29.61
N VAL A 19 -37.71 8.11 -28.55
CA VAL A 19 -37.96 9.56 -28.51
C VAL A 19 -36.60 10.24 -28.60
N GLY A 20 -36.41 10.99 -29.69
CA GLY A 20 -35.17 11.66 -29.99
C GLY A 20 -34.92 12.87 -29.10
N ALA A 21 -33.72 12.93 -28.51
CA ALA A 21 -33.08 14.17 -28.10
C ALA A 21 -31.90 14.40 -29.06
N VAL A 22 -32.03 15.42 -29.91
CA VAL A 22 -30.94 15.88 -30.77
C VAL A 22 -29.92 16.58 -29.88
N ALA A 23 -28.86 15.87 -29.50
CA ALA A 23 -27.65 16.49 -28.98
C ALA A 23 -26.80 16.92 -30.17
N ILE A 24 -26.55 18.20 -30.31
CA ILE A 24 -25.59 18.76 -31.25
C ILE A 24 -24.22 18.34 -30.76
N ALA A 25 -23.67 17.26 -31.33
CA ALA A 25 -22.28 16.88 -31.12
C ALA A 25 -21.40 17.89 -31.87
N GLY A 26 -20.78 18.79 -31.13
CA GLY A 26 -19.64 19.54 -31.65
C GLY A 26 -18.55 18.56 -32.11
N ASN A 27 -18.16 18.63 -33.37
CA ASN A 27 -17.03 17.88 -33.92
C ASN A 27 -15.76 18.21 -33.13
N ALA A 28 -15.42 17.43 -32.13
CA ALA A 28 -14.03 17.36 -31.66
C ALA A 28 -13.23 16.75 -32.82
N ALA A 29 -12.35 17.52 -33.42
CA ALA A 29 -11.42 17.01 -34.41
C ALA A 29 -10.62 15.87 -33.73
N ALA A 30 -10.65 14.67 -34.34
CA ALA A 30 -9.87 13.54 -33.81
C ALA A 30 -8.41 13.97 -33.72
N ALA A 31 -7.83 13.85 -32.53
CA ALA A 31 -6.42 14.16 -32.32
C ALA A 31 -5.58 13.20 -33.18
N GLY A 32 -4.67 13.75 -34.00
CA GLY A 32 -3.79 12.91 -34.84
C GLY A 32 -2.86 12.01 -34.01
N PRO A 33 -2.10 11.12 -34.67
CA PRO A 33 -1.08 10.33 -34.00
C PRO A 33 -0.02 11.22 -33.32
N THR A 34 0.43 10.81 -32.14
CA THR A 34 1.42 11.54 -31.34
C THR A 34 2.58 10.65 -30.92
N ALA A 35 3.76 11.22 -30.64
CA ALA A 35 4.87 10.52 -30.02
C ALA A 35 5.40 11.36 -28.86
N THR A 36 5.38 10.80 -27.65
CA THR A 36 5.77 11.51 -26.42
C THR A 36 7.03 10.88 -25.83
N PHE A 37 8.03 11.70 -25.54
CA PHE A 37 9.25 11.30 -24.83
C PHE A 37 9.04 11.38 -23.32
N THR A 38 9.56 10.37 -22.62
CA THR A 38 9.66 10.33 -21.16
C THR A 38 11.06 9.86 -20.78
N LYS A 39 11.77 10.64 -19.95
CA LYS A 39 12.99 10.15 -19.30
C LYS A 39 12.58 9.29 -18.11
N ILE A 40 12.94 8.00 -18.16
CA ILE A 40 12.54 6.99 -17.17
C ILE A 40 13.46 7.04 -15.95
N SER A 41 14.78 7.10 -16.20
CA SER A 41 15.80 7.13 -15.13
C SER A 41 17.04 7.91 -15.57
N ASP A 42 17.83 8.36 -14.59
CA ASP A 42 19.10 9.05 -14.78
C ASP A 42 20.05 8.60 -13.67
N TRP A 43 21.21 8.05 -14.04
CA TRP A 43 22.23 7.56 -13.10
C TRP A 43 23.53 8.39 -13.17
N GLY A 44 23.45 9.63 -13.70
CA GLY A 44 24.55 10.59 -13.76
C GLY A 44 25.50 10.40 -14.95
N SER A 45 25.99 9.20 -15.22
CA SER A 45 26.82 8.88 -16.40
C SER A 45 26.00 8.48 -17.63
N GLY A 46 24.68 8.28 -17.47
CA GLY A 46 23.73 7.91 -18.52
C GLY A 46 22.29 8.01 -18.03
N TRP A 47 21.36 7.75 -18.92
CA TRP A 47 19.92 7.84 -18.67
C TRP A 47 19.15 6.86 -19.56
N GLU A 48 17.94 6.48 -19.11
CA GLU A 48 16.95 5.73 -19.90
C GLU A 48 15.88 6.69 -20.40
N GLY A 49 15.56 6.59 -21.69
CA GLY A 49 14.46 7.28 -22.33
C GLY A 49 13.48 6.32 -22.98
N ARG A 50 12.22 6.74 -23.05
CA ARG A 50 11.13 6.02 -23.70
C ARG A 50 10.32 6.97 -24.55
N TYR A 51 9.98 6.51 -25.76
CA TYR A 51 8.94 7.13 -26.58
C TYR A 51 7.68 6.28 -26.56
N THR A 52 6.53 6.90 -26.35
CA THR A 52 5.21 6.29 -26.52
C THR A 52 4.57 6.88 -27.76
N VAL A 53 4.26 6.03 -28.74
CA VAL A 53 3.53 6.37 -29.96
C VAL A 53 2.07 6.04 -29.74
N SER A 54 1.19 7.04 -29.77
CA SER A 54 -0.24 6.91 -29.55
C SER A 54 -1.00 7.25 -30.81
N ASN A 55 -1.95 6.42 -31.21
CA ASN A 55 -2.82 6.67 -32.35
C ASN A 55 -4.15 7.31 -31.90
N GLY A 56 -4.19 8.64 -31.84
CA GLY A 56 -5.40 9.40 -31.58
C GLY A 56 -6.34 9.54 -32.79
N GLY A 57 -5.96 9.00 -33.96
CA GLY A 57 -6.76 9.02 -35.18
C GLY A 57 -7.86 7.96 -35.20
N THR A 58 -8.64 7.95 -36.28
CA THR A 58 -9.77 7.02 -36.49
C THR A 58 -9.40 5.79 -37.33
N THR A 59 -8.18 5.73 -37.87
CA THR A 59 -7.67 4.61 -38.70
C THR A 59 -6.44 4.01 -38.06
N SER A 60 -6.25 2.68 -38.21
CA SER A 60 -5.04 2.00 -37.76
C SER A 60 -3.80 2.53 -38.48
N MET A 61 -2.74 2.79 -37.71
CA MET A 61 -1.39 2.98 -38.27
C MET A 61 -0.80 1.61 -38.58
N SER A 62 -0.28 1.40 -39.78
CA SER A 62 0.37 0.14 -40.18
C SER A 62 1.88 0.11 -39.87
N SER A 63 2.47 1.29 -39.60
CA SER A 63 3.88 1.45 -39.25
C SER A 63 4.10 2.78 -38.56
N TRP A 64 5.20 2.89 -37.81
CA TRP A 64 5.62 4.14 -37.22
C TRP A 64 7.14 4.33 -37.32
N ALA A 65 7.53 5.60 -37.46
CA ALA A 65 8.91 6.06 -37.39
C ALA A 65 8.99 7.33 -36.57
N VAL A 66 9.70 7.31 -35.45
CA VAL A 66 9.97 8.45 -34.60
C VAL A 66 11.39 8.92 -34.84
N ALA A 67 11.57 10.18 -35.24
CA ALA A 67 12.90 10.77 -35.39
C ALA A 67 13.03 12.02 -34.52
N PHE A 68 14.20 12.15 -33.88
CA PHE A 68 14.53 13.28 -33.01
C PHE A 68 16.03 13.58 -33.02
N ASP A 69 16.38 14.76 -32.56
CA ASP A 69 17.77 15.18 -32.40
C ASP A 69 18.15 15.15 -30.91
N LEU A 70 19.37 14.69 -30.60
CA LEU A 70 19.97 14.86 -29.29
C LEU A 70 21.00 16.00 -29.32
N PRO A 71 21.22 16.69 -28.18
CA PRO A 71 22.26 17.71 -28.08
C PRO A 71 23.64 17.19 -28.45
N SER A 72 24.53 18.08 -28.89
CA SER A 72 25.94 17.75 -29.16
C SER A 72 26.57 17.10 -27.93
N GLY A 73 27.28 15.98 -28.11
CA GLY A 73 27.88 15.22 -27.03
C GLY A 73 26.95 14.17 -26.38
N ALA A 74 25.66 14.20 -26.68
CA ALA A 74 24.74 13.14 -26.26
C ALA A 74 24.60 12.04 -27.33
N THR A 75 24.41 10.80 -26.91
CA THR A 75 24.24 9.66 -27.82
C THR A 75 23.35 8.58 -27.24
N VAL A 76 22.75 7.77 -28.10
CA VAL A 76 22.07 6.52 -27.74
C VAL A 76 23.11 5.40 -27.66
N THR A 77 23.11 4.66 -26.55
CA THR A 77 24.07 3.57 -26.31
C THR A 77 23.48 2.18 -26.53
N THR A 78 22.23 1.96 -26.10
CA THR A 78 21.46 0.72 -26.33
C THR A 78 20.01 1.07 -26.56
N PHE A 79 19.24 0.16 -27.23
CA PHE A 79 17.82 0.38 -27.49
C PHE A 79 17.09 -0.96 -27.64
N TRP A 80 15.77 -0.92 -27.47
CA TRP A 80 14.88 -2.10 -27.57
C TRP A 80 13.52 -1.71 -28.13
N ASP A 81 12.80 -2.70 -28.66
CA ASP A 81 11.47 -2.60 -29.27
C ASP A 81 11.38 -1.71 -30.51
N ALA A 82 12.51 -1.37 -31.12
CA ALA A 82 12.59 -0.63 -32.37
C ALA A 82 13.89 -0.96 -33.14
N ASP A 83 13.97 -0.58 -34.42
CA ASP A 83 15.20 -0.49 -35.18
C ASP A 83 15.65 0.96 -35.22
N MET A 84 16.96 1.20 -35.08
CA MET A 84 17.51 2.55 -35.05
C MET A 84 18.43 2.82 -36.24
N ILE A 85 18.29 4.02 -36.81
CA ILE A 85 19.22 4.58 -37.79
C ILE A 85 19.70 5.94 -37.24
N ARG A 86 21.00 6.19 -37.28
CA ARG A 86 21.63 7.44 -36.85
C ARG A 86 22.23 8.18 -38.05
N SER A 87 21.99 9.51 -38.05
CA SER A 87 22.67 10.45 -38.99
C SER A 87 23.09 11.69 -38.22
N GLY A 88 24.37 11.79 -37.87
CA GLY A 88 24.87 12.86 -37.00
C GLY A 88 24.26 12.76 -35.60
N GLN A 89 23.59 13.82 -35.15
CA GLN A 89 22.85 13.88 -33.88
C GLN A 89 21.36 13.54 -34.04
N ARG A 90 20.90 13.18 -35.25
CA ARG A 90 19.54 12.74 -35.51
C ARG A 90 19.42 11.23 -35.39
N PHE A 91 18.50 10.79 -34.57
CA PHE A 91 18.18 9.38 -34.32
C PHE A 91 16.78 9.10 -34.87
N THR A 92 16.64 8.04 -35.68
CA THR A 92 15.35 7.60 -36.23
C THR A 92 15.08 6.17 -35.78
N PHE A 93 14.02 5.99 -35.03
CA PHE A 93 13.54 4.69 -34.56
C PHE A 93 12.33 4.24 -35.38
N ARG A 94 12.32 3.01 -35.82
CA ARG A 94 11.24 2.41 -36.62
C ARG A 94 10.70 1.18 -35.91
N ASN A 95 9.43 0.89 -36.12
CA ASN A 95 8.80 -0.30 -35.57
C ASN A 95 9.48 -1.59 -35.99
N LYS A 96 9.42 -2.59 -35.12
CA LYS A 96 9.68 -4.00 -35.47
C LYS A 96 8.48 -4.60 -36.21
N SER A 97 8.65 -5.78 -36.81
CA SER A 97 7.58 -6.47 -37.53
C SER A 97 6.35 -6.78 -36.66
N TRP A 98 6.51 -6.87 -35.36
CA TRP A 98 5.46 -7.25 -34.42
C TRP A 98 4.74 -6.07 -33.75
N ASN A 99 5.28 -4.85 -33.77
CA ASN A 99 4.71 -3.68 -33.09
C ASN A 99 4.40 -2.49 -34.03
N GLY A 100 4.37 -2.72 -35.34
CA GLY A 100 4.11 -1.67 -36.34
C GLY A 100 2.66 -1.23 -36.42
N THR A 101 1.71 -2.13 -36.16
CA THR A 101 0.29 -1.82 -36.23
C THR A 101 -0.21 -1.24 -34.92
N VAL A 102 -0.72 0.01 -34.96
CA VAL A 102 -1.31 0.69 -33.79
C VAL A 102 -2.77 1.04 -34.10
N ALA A 103 -3.70 0.35 -33.47
CA ALA A 103 -5.14 0.58 -33.66
C ALA A 103 -5.56 1.97 -33.15
N PRO A 104 -6.70 2.52 -33.61
CA PRO A 104 -7.27 3.75 -33.06
C PRO A 104 -7.40 3.68 -31.53
N GLY A 105 -6.92 4.71 -30.83
CA GLY A 105 -6.90 4.78 -29.36
C GLY A 105 -5.81 3.94 -28.68
N ALA A 106 -5.07 3.11 -29.42
CA ALA A 106 -3.99 2.30 -28.86
C ALA A 106 -2.64 3.03 -28.87
N SER A 107 -1.70 2.49 -28.10
CA SER A 107 -0.31 2.99 -28.04
C SER A 107 0.70 1.84 -28.04
N VAL A 108 1.90 2.13 -28.54
CA VAL A 108 3.08 1.27 -28.44
C VAL A 108 4.25 2.10 -27.92
N SER A 109 5.27 1.47 -27.37
CA SER A 109 6.46 2.18 -26.90
C SER A 109 7.74 1.46 -27.29
N PHE A 110 8.83 2.23 -27.35
CA PHE A 110 10.19 1.73 -27.45
C PHE A 110 11.09 2.48 -26.47
N GLY A 111 12.17 1.86 -26.04
CA GLY A 111 13.09 2.43 -25.09
C GLY A 111 14.53 2.45 -25.57
N PHE A 112 15.35 3.28 -24.94
CA PHE A 112 16.78 3.36 -25.21
C PHE A 112 17.54 3.97 -24.03
N ASN A 113 18.79 3.55 -23.87
CA ASN A 113 19.72 4.20 -22.96
C ASN A 113 20.55 5.23 -23.73
N GLY A 114 20.87 6.31 -23.08
CA GLY A 114 21.69 7.38 -23.61
C GLY A 114 22.74 7.88 -22.63
N SER A 115 23.71 8.61 -23.16
CA SER A 115 24.66 9.38 -22.37
C SER A 115 24.65 10.84 -22.81
N GLY A 116 25.13 11.75 -21.93
CA GLY A 116 25.02 13.19 -22.12
C GLY A 116 23.63 13.75 -21.81
N ALA A 117 23.26 14.89 -22.38
CA ALA A 117 21.98 15.54 -22.05
C ALA A 117 20.77 14.78 -22.62
N ALA A 118 19.80 14.46 -21.76
CA ALA A 118 18.58 13.72 -22.08
C ALA A 118 17.43 14.64 -22.53
N THR A 119 17.67 15.48 -23.53
CA THR A 119 16.70 16.47 -24.03
C THR A 119 16.49 16.33 -25.54
N PRO A 120 15.70 15.33 -26.01
CA PRO A 120 15.36 15.20 -27.42
C PRO A 120 14.63 16.46 -27.93
N SER A 121 14.97 16.88 -29.14
CA SER A 121 14.35 18.01 -29.84
C SER A 121 13.98 17.62 -31.27
N ASN A 122 13.24 18.48 -31.97
CA ASN A 122 12.84 18.31 -33.36
C ASN A 122 12.18 16.93 -33.64
N CYS A 123 11.32 16.49 -32.69
CA CYS A 123 10.66 15.20 -32.81
C CYS A 123 9.66 15.16 -33.96
N THR A 124 9.75 14.11 -34.78
CA THR A 124 8.75 13.81 -35.81
C THR A 124 8.27 12.37 -35.72
N LEU A 125 6.96 12.16 -35.92
CA LEU A 125 6.32 10.86 -36.08
C LEU A 125 5.84 10.73 -37.52
N ASN A 126 6.38 9.76 -38.28
CA ASN A 126 6.10 9.56 -39.70
C ASN A 126 6.29 10.85 -40.52
N GLY A 127 7.27 11.69 -40.16
CA GLY A 127 7.58 12.95 -40.82
C GLY A 127 6.75 14.16 -40.38
N ALA A 128 5.66 13.98 -39.62
CA ALA A 128 4.88 15.06 -38.99
C ALA A 128 5.42 15.36 -37.58
N SER A 129 5.16 16.57 -37.05
CA SER A 129 5.53 16.91 -35.68
C SER A 129 4.90 15.94 -34.68
N CYS A 130 5.64 15.51 -33.65
CA CYS A 130 5.17 14.57 -32.62
C CYS A 130 3.93 15.03 -31.83
N GLY A 131 3.59 16.31 -31.87
CA GLY A 131 2.46 16.90 -31.15
C GLY A 131 1.09 16.91 -31.85
N GLY A 132 0.93 16.21 -32.99
CA GLY A 132 -0.40 15.97 -33.60
C GLY A 132 -1.11 17.19 -34.19
N GLY A 133 -0.47 17.97 -35.07
CA GLY A 133 -1.10 19.00 -35.90
C GLY A 133 -1.26 18.54 -37.36
N GLY A 134 -2.49 18.59 -37.91
CA GLY A 134 -2.78 18.26 -39.32
C GLY A 134 -2.14 19.25 -40.32
N PRO A 135 -2.09 18.90 -41.64
CA PRO A 135 -1.38 19.69 -42.63
C PRO A 135 -2.09 21.01 -42.94
N THR A 136 -1.39 22.12 -42.76
CA THR A 136 -1.80 23.41 -43.31
C THR A 136 -0.95 23.75 -44.52
N THR A 137 -1.61 23.95 -45.65
CA THR A 137 -1.07 24.55 -46.87
C THR A 137 -0.53 25.97 -46.61
N PRO A 138 0.56 26.39 -47.28
CA PRO A 138 1.16 27.70 -47.00
C PRO A 138 0.38 28.85 -47.60
N PRO A 139 0.16 29.97 -46.91
CA PRO A 139 -0.10 31.26 -47.55
C PRO A 139 1.21 32.05 -47.67
N THR A 140 1.47 32.52 -48.86
CA THR A 140 2.45 33.59 -49.18
C THR A 140 1.97 34.93 -48.62
N SER A 141 2.76 35.58 -47.80
CA SER A 141 3.08 37.02 -47.76
C SER A 141 3.72 37.40 -46.42
N ASN A 142 4.87 38.08 -46.48
CA ASN A 142 5.61 38.74 -45.42
C ASN A 142 4.97 40.09 -45.02
N PRO A 143 5.47 40.77 -43.95
CA PRO A 143 5.63 40.49 -42.54
C PRO A 143 4.83 41.47 -41.63
N PRO A 144 4.85 41.35 -40.34
CA PRO A 144 5.87 41.97 -39.53
C PRO A 144 6.47 41.08 -38.44
N THR A 145 7.74 41.27 -38.16
CA THR A 145 8.54 40.70 -37.10
C THR A 145 7.94 40.99 -35.72
N SER A 146 7.37 39.97 -35.09
CA SER A 146 7.32 39.89 -33.64
C SER A 146 8.12 38.65 -33.24
N ASN A 147 9.19 38.84 -32.48
CA ASN A 147 9.92 37.77 -31.84
C ASN A 147 8.93 36.84 -31.12
N PRO A 148 9.06 35.48 -31.22
CA PRO A 148 8.32 34.61 -30.31
C PRO A 148 8.67 35.03 -28.89
N PRO A 149 7.68 35.06 -27.97
CA PRO A 149 7.96 35.40 -26.58
C PRO A 149 9.03 34.45 -26.05
N ASN A 150 10.11 35.00 -25.52
CA ASN A 150 11.16 34.24 -24.88
C ASN A 150 10.51 33.32 -23.84
N PRO A 151 10.85 32.02 -23.80
CA PRO A 151 10.21 31.11 -22.83
C PRO A 151 10.43 31.67 -21.42
N THR A 152 9.35 31.88 -20.70
CA THR A 152 9.34 32.45 -19.35
C THR A 152 9.08 31.35 -18.32
N VAL A 153 9.48 31.58 -17.07
CA VAL A 153 9.07 30.74 -15.93
C VAL A 153 7.54 30.77 -15.78
N PRO A 154 6.91 29.71 -15.23
CA PRO A 154 5.47 29.68 -14.99
C PRO A 154 5.02 30.81 -14.07
N GLY A 155 3.76 31.19 -14.17
CA GLY A 155 3.12 32.05 -13.19
C GLY A 155 3.00 31.37 -11.81
N ALA A 156 2.61 32.12 -10.79
CA ALA A 156 2.33 31.54 -9.47
C ALA A 156 1.12 30.59 -9.54
N PRO A 157 1.17 29.42 -8.89
CA PRO A 157 0.00 28.58 -8.71
C PRO A 157 -1.11 29.28 -7.93
N GLY A 158 -2.34 28.83 -8.12
CA GLY A 158 -3.46 29.26 -7.27
C GLY A 158 -3.16 28.95 -5.78
N ALA A 159 -3.78 29.69 -4.87
CA ALA A 159 -3.59 29.50 -3.44
C ALA A 159 -3.87 28.04 -3.03
N PRO A 160 -2.94 27.38 -2.36
CA PRO A 160 -3.16 26.03 -1.87
C PRO A 160 -4.21 26.01 -0.77
N ARG A 161 -4.89 24.86 -0.63
CA ARG A 161 -5.82 24.59 0.46
C ARG A 161 -5.50 23.22 1.07
N VAL A 162 -5.72 23.07 2.37
CA VAL A 162 -5.66 21.78 3.04
C VAL A 162 -6.90 20.98 2.67
N THR A 163 -6.71 19.76 2.16
CA THR A 163 -7.79 18.83 1.77
C THR A 163 -7.97 17.68 2.73
N GLY A 164 -6.99 17.45 3.62
CA GLY A 164 -7.05 16.44 4.67
C GLY A 164 -5.84 16.54 5.59
N THR A 165 -6.02 16.09 6.82
CA THR A 165 -4.95 15.97 7.81
C THR A 165 -5.06 14.64 8.54
N THR A 166 -3.92 14.03 8.86
CA THR A 166 -3.80 12.91 9.82
C THR A 166 -2.85 13.33 10.93
N SER A 167 -2.60 12.46 11.90
CA SER A 167 -1.60 12.73 12.95
C SER A 167 -0.17 12.86 12.41
N GLY A 168 0.10 12.36 11.20
CA GLY A 168 1.44 12.37 10.60
C GLY A 168 1.53 12.99 9.21
N SER A 169 0.44 13.57 8.67
CA SER A 169 0.44 14.13 7.32
C SER A 169 -0.54 15.27 7.10
N ILE A 170 -0.27 16.10 6.09
CA ILE A 170 -1.14 17.14 5.58
C ILE A 170 -1.24 17.01 4.06
N SER A 171 -2.46 16.90 3.55
CA SER A 171 -2.77 16.84 2.12
C SER A 171 -3.19 18.23 1.62
N LEU A 172 -2.64 18.62 0.48
CA LEU A 172 -2.82 19.92 -0.15
C LEU A 172 -3.35 19.78 -1.57
N SER A 173 -4.15 20.73 -2.03
CA SER A 173 -4.46 20.95 -3.44
C SER A 173 -4.41 22.43 -3.78
N TRP A 174 -4.14 22.75 -5.06
CA TRP A 174 -4.01 24.14 -5.54
C TRP A 174 -4.50 24.30 -6.97
N GLY A 175 -4.73 25.52 -7.38
CA GLY A 175 -5.05 25.85 -8.77
C GLY A 175 -3.80 25.78 -9.65
N ALA A 176 -3.97 25.34 -10.90
CA ALA A 176 -2.87 25.28 -11.87
C ALA A 176 -2.26 26.67 -12.11
N ALA A 177 -0.94 26.69 -12.27
CA ALA A 177 -0.21 27.88 -12.68
C ALA A 177 -0.42 28.20 -14.17
N SER A 178 -0.28 29.46 -14.54
CA SER A 178 -0.30 29.89 -15.95
C SER A 178 1.06 29.64 -16.63
N GLY A 179 1.04 29.49 -17.94
CA GLY A 179 2.23 29.21 -18.75
C GLY A 179 2.55 27.72 -18.86
N THR A 180 3.72 27.41 -19.41
CA THR A 180 4.19 26.02 -19.53
C THR A 180 4.68 25.52 -18.18
N VAL A 181 4.06 24.47 -17.64
CA VAL A 181 4.39 23.89 -16.33
C VAL A 181 4.88 22.46 -16.53
N THR A 182 6.05 22.14 -15.99
CA THR A 182 6.60 20.78 -15.93
C THR A 182 6.19 20.08 -14.63
N GLY A 183 6.07 20.85 -13.53
CA GLY A 183 5.68 20.32 -12.22
C GLY A 183 5.59 21.41 -11.17
N TYR A 184 5.36 20.97 -9.94
CA TYR A 184 5.21 21.84 -8.78
C TYR A 184 6.12 21.38 -7.64
N ARG A 185 6.62 22.33 -6.88
CA ARG A 185 7.35 22.10 -5.62
C ARG A 185 6.56 22.68 -4.46
N VAL A 186 6.35 21.88 -3.44
CA VAL A 186 5.72 22.33 -2.20
C VAL A 186 6.83 22.68 -1.22
N TYR A 187 6.77 23.88 -0.68
CA TYR A 187 7.75 24.45 0.23
C TYR A 187 7.18 24.60 1.64
N GLU A 188 7.98 24.27 2.62
CA GLU A 188 7.82 24.69 4.00
C GLU A 188 9.00 25.62 4.32
N ALA A 189 8.75 26.90 4.51
CA ALA A 189 9.77 27.96 4.50
C ALA A 189 10.64 27.90 3.21
N SER A 190 11.93 27.58 3.31
CA SER A 190 12.84 27.41 2.17
C SER A 190 13.03 25.94 1.75
N THR A 191 12.51 24.97 2.51
CA THR A 191 12.72 23.55 2.28
C THR A 191 11.67 22.97 1.33
N VAL A 192 12.09 22.25 0.28
CA VAL A 192 11.19 21.49 -0.59
C VAL A 192 10.74 20.24 0.15
N ARG A 193 9.43 20.12 0.37
CA ARG A 193 8.81 18.97 1.06
C ARG A 193 8.25 17.94 0.07
N ALA A 194 7.85 18.38 -1.12
CA ALA A 194 7.38 17.50 -2.19
C ALA A 194 7.64 18.11 -3.56
N THR A 195 7.83 17.24 -4.57
CA THR A 195 7.87 17.62 -6.00
C THR A 195 6.89 16.71 -6.73
N VAL A 196 5.93 17.30 -7.44
CA VAL A 196 4.84 16.56 -8.10
C VAL A 196 4.55 17.15 -9.48
N THR A 197 3.93 16.36 -10.35
CA THR A 197 3.47 16.84 -11.67
C THR A 197 2.03 17.32 -11.66
N GLY A 198 1.22 16.87 -10.71
CA GLY A 198 -0.18 17.26 -10.52
C GLY A 198 -0.35 18.45 -9.60
N THR A 199 -1.61 18.86 -9.37
CA THR A 199 -2.00 20.01 -8.55
C THR A 199 -2.41 19.62 -7.13
N SER A 200 -1.86 18.52 -6.61
CA SER A 200 -2.05 18.05 -5.23
C SER A 200 -0.79 17.34 -4.72
N ALA A 201 -0.60 17.35 -3.41
CA ALA A 201 0.47 16.60 -2.73
C ALA A 201 0.05 16.26 -1.31
N THR A 202 0.59 15.15 -0.77
CA THR A 202 0.51 14.82 0.65
C THR A 202 1.90 14.91 1.27
N ILE A 203 2.04 15.74 2.29
CA ILE A 203 3.29 15.87 3.05
C ILE A 203 3.18 14.96 4.26
N SER A 204 4.01 13.94 4.33
CA SER A 204 4.04 12.93 5.40
C SER A 204 5.28 13.07 6.28
N GLY A 205 5.34 12.27 7.37
CA GLY A 205 6.45 12.30 8.33
C GLY A 205 6.44 13.54 9.23
N LEU A 206 5.26 14.11 9.47
CA LEU A 206 5.07 15.24 10.36
C LEU A 206 4.78 14.74 11.79
N ALA A 207 5.20 15.50 12.79
CA ALA A 207 4.81 15.23 14.18
C ALA A 207 3.30 15.51 14.38
N ALA A 208 2.68 14.77 15.29
CA ALA A 208 1.28 14.99 15.63
C ALA A 208 1.07 16.31 16.36
N ASN A 209 -0.10 16.90 16.18
CA ASN A 209 -0.50 18.17 16.79
C ASN A 209 0.51 19.30 16.52
N THR A 210 1.12 19.31 15.34
CA THR A 210 2.04 20.36 14.88
C THR A 210 1.46 21.16 13.73
N THR A 211 1.76 22.44 13.72
CA THR A 211 1.28 23.38 12.70
C THR A 211 2.37 23.65 11.68
N HIS A 212 2.03 23.49 10.41
CA HIS A 212 2.92 23.63 9.28
C HIS A 212 2.36 24.62 8.25
N THR A 213 3.23 25.42 7.64
CA THR A 213 2.85 26.41 6.64
C THR A 213 3.53 26.14 5.32
N TYR A 214 2.73 25.99 4.25
CA TYR A 214 3.20 25.61 2.93
C TYR A 214 2.90 26.67 1.88
N ALA A 215 3.81 26.78 0.90
CA ALA A 215 3.62 27.50 -0.35
C ALA A 215 3.98 26.57 -1.53
N VAL A 216 3.44 26.83 -2.71
CA VAL A 216 3.70 26.03 -3.91
C VAL A 216 4.29 26.92 -5.00
N ALA A 217 5.32 26.45 -5.70
CA ALA A 217 5.83 27.05 -6.91
C ALA A 217 5.70 26.08 -8.09
N ALA A 218 5.38 26.61 -9.26
CA ALA A 218 5.45 25.86 -10.51
C ALA A 218 6.83 26.05 -11.15
N TYR A 219 7.31 25.03 -11.86
CA TYR A 219 8.57 25.11 -12.57
C TYR A 219 8.49 24.52 -13.98
N ASN A 220 9.39 24.95 -14.84
CA ASN A 220 9.62 24.40 -16.18
C ASN A 220 11.13 24.37 -16.49
N SER A 221 11.50 24.13 -17.75
CA SER A 221 12.90 24.09 -18.21
C SER A 221 13.64 25.43 -18.11
N VAL A 222 12.91 26.56 -18.00
CA VAL A 222 13.48 27.88 -17.86
C VAL A 222 13.83 28.20 -16.41
N GLY A 223 13.02 27.67 -15.48
CA GLY A 223 13.22 27.91 -14.07
C GLY A 223 11.93 27.75 -13.26
N GLU A 224 12.01 28.17 -12.01
CA GLU A 224 10.89 28.16 -11.08
C GLU A 224 10.22 29.54 -11.06
N GLY A 225 8.88 29.54 -11.09
CA GLY A 225 8.05 30.73 -10.99
C GLY A 225 7.88 31.21 -9.55
N ALA A 226 7.11 32.29 -9.41
CA ALA A 226 6.78 32.82 -8.10
C ALA A 226 5.99 31.81 -7.27
N ARG A 227 6.19 31.81 -5.96
CA ARG A 227 5.42 30.99 -5.02
C ARG A 227 4.00 31.52 -4.87
N SER A 228 3.07 30.62 -4.62
CA SER A 228 1.70 30.93 -4.24
C SER A 228 1.62 31.67 -2.90
N ALA A 229 0.44 32.18 -2.56
CA ALA A 229 0.11 32.46 -1.16
C ALA A 229 0.32 31.21 -0.29
N THR A 230 0.55 31.40 1.00
CA THR A 230 0.73 30.31 1.95
C THR A 230 -0.60 29.72 2.42
N VAL A 231 -0.57 28.44 2.82
CA VAL A 231 -1.64 27.79 3.57
C VAL A 231 -1.05 27.18 4.84
N THR A 232 -1.80 27.27 5.93
CA THR A 232 -1.43 26.64 7.20
C THR A 232 -2.35 25.48 7.46
N GLY A 233 -1.76 24.32 7.84
CA GLY A 233 -2.46 23.12 8.26
C GLY A 233 -1.87 22.61 9.57
N THR A 234 -2.71 22.04 10.43
CA THR A 234 -2.28 21.40 11.67
C THR A 234 -2.54 19.90 11.54
N THR A 235 -1.52 19.09 11.84
CA THR A 235 -1.68 17.64 11.92
C THR A 235 -2.66 17.28 13.04
N GLY A 236 -3.41 16.20 12.87
CA GLY A 236 -4.32 15.69 13.87
C GLY A 236 -3.60 15.33 15.17
N THR A 237 -4.35 15.23 16.25
CA THR A 237 -3.87 14.67 17.51
C THR A 237 -3.78 13.14 17.37
N THR A 238 -2.83 12.52 18.05
CA THR A 238 -2.80 11.06 18.25
C THR A 238 -3.84 10.70 19.33
N THR A 239 -5.13 10.86 19.04
CA THR A 239 -6.15 10.35 19.96
C THR A 239 -6.28 8.86 19.71
N PRO A 240 -6.05 7.99 20.71
CA PRO A 240 -6.26 6.57 20.57
C PRO A 240 -7.69 6.29 20.10
N PRO A 241 -7.93 5.34 19.20
CA PRO A 241 -9.29 4.88 18.96
C PRO A 241 -9.91 4.48 20.30
N ALA A 242 -11.14 4.91 20.56
CA ALA A 242 -11.88 4.55 21.78
C ALA A 242 -12.26 3.05 21.69
N SER A 243 -11.29 2.16 21.92
CA SER A 243 -11.45 0.72 21.78
C SER A 243 -12.16 0.08 22.99
N GLY A 244 -12.14 0.75 24.14
CA GLY A 244 -12.57 0.18 25.41
C GLY A 244 -11.68 -0.95 25.92
N LEU A 245 -10.49 -1.12 25.33
CA LEU A 245 -9.51 -2.12 25.75
C LEU A 245 -8.76 -1.64 27.01
N PRO A 246 -8.26 -2.59 27.84
CA PRO A 246 -7.36 -2.25 28.93
C PRO A 246 -6.04 -1.67 28.39
N LYS A 247 -5.27 -1.03 29.26
CA LYS A 247 -3.98 -0.43 28.90
C LYS A 247 -3.02 -1.48 28.31
N HIS A 248 -2.95 -2.63 28.98
CA HIS A 248 -2.18 -3.79 28.53
C HIS A 248 -3.15 -4.93 28.26
N ALA A 249 -3.24 -5.36 27.01
CA ALA A 249 -4.22 -6.33 26.55
C ALA A 249 -3.60 -7.70 26.31
N LEU A 250 -4.37 -8.75 26.60
CA LEU A 250 -4.06 -10.12 26.21
C LEU A 250 -4.89 -10.49 24.98
N ILE A 251 -4.22 -10.85 23.88
CA ILE A 251 -4.82 -11.09 22.57
C ILE A 251 -4.55 -12.55 22.17
N GLY A 252 -5.55 -13.22 21.64
CA GLY A 252 -5.36 -14.60 21.20
C GLY A 252 -6.19 -14.99 19.99
N TYR A 253 -5.68 -15.95 19.23
CA TYR A 253 -6.38 -16.56 18.11
C TYR A 253 -7.16 -17.79 18.57
N LEU A 254 -8.43 -17.87 18.21
CA LEU A 254 -9.28 -19.02 18.42
C LEU A 254 -9.48 -19.78 17.11
N HIS A 255 -9.18 -21.08 17.08
CA HIS A 255 -9.45 -21.95 15.94
C HIS A 255 -10.97 -22.18 15.85
N ALA A 256 -11.66 -21.32 15.11
CA ALA A 256 -13.11 -21.34 15.00
C ALA A 256 -13.60 -22.09 13.77
N SER A 257 -12.86 -22.03 12.63
CA SER A 257 -13.24 -22.66 11.36
C SER A 257 -12.59 -24.03 11.13
N PHE A 258 -11.67 -24.45 11.98
CA PHE A 258 -10.94 -25.71 11.84
C PHE A 258 -10.50 -26.26 13.21
N ALA A 259 -10.07 -27.52 13.23
CA ALA A 259 -9.33 -28.13 14.34
C ALA A 259 -7.95 -28.61 13.86
N ASN A 260 -7.01 -28.63 14.80
CA ASN A 260 -5.70 -29.24 14.63
C ASN A 260 -5.35 -30.08 15.87
N GLY A 261 -4.06 -30.42 16.07
CA GLY A 261 -3.60 -31.20 17.21
C GLY A 261 -3.95 -30.63 18.59
N SER A 262 -4.27 -29.34 18.71
CA SER A 262 -4.71 -28.71 19.97
C SER A 262 -6.19 -28.93 20.30
N GLY A 263 -6.95 -29.47 19.36
CA GLY A 263 -8.38 -29.73 19.48
C GLY A 263 -9.24 -28.47 19.32
N TYR A 264 -10.56 -28.69 19.22
CA TYR A 264 -11.55 -27.63 19.13
C TYR A 264 -11.87 -27.04 20.52
N LEU A 265 -12.11 -25.74 20.58
CA LEU A 265 -12.54 -25.03 21.78
C LEU A 265 -13.72 -24.12 21.42
N ARG A 266 -14.84 -24.30 22.10
CA ARG A 266 -16.02 -23.44 21.94
C ARG A 266 -15.71 -22.03 22.44
N LEU A 267 -16.22 -21.01 21.75
CA LEU A 267 -16.01 -19.62 22.17
C LEU A 267 -16.57 -19.36 23.59
N ALA A 268 -17.67 -20.02 23.98
CA ALA A 268 -18.23 -19.90 25.32
C ALA A 268 -17.27 -20.37 26.43
N ASP A 269 -16.41 -21.34 26.11
CA ASP A 269 -15.45 -21.94 27.05
C ASP A 269 -14.08 -21.22 27.09
N VAL A 270 -13.89 -20.22 26.22
CA VAL A 270 -12.71 -19.34 26.27
C VAL A 270 -12.76 -18.50 27.55
N PRO A 271 -11.71 -18.49 28.39
CA PRO A 271 -11.66 -17.67 29.60
C PRO A 271 -11.89 -16.17 29.33
N ALA A 272 -12.38 -15.47 30.37
CA ALA A 272 -12.69 -14.04 30.27
C ALA A 272 -11.44 -13.13 30.27
N ASP A 273 -10.27 -13.69 30.48
CA ASP A 273 -9.00 -12.94 30.56
C ASP A 273 -8.51 -12.43 29.20
N TRP A 274 -8.99 -13.06 28.10
CA TRP A 274 -8.66 -12.61 26.75
C TRP A 274 -9.41 -11.33 26.37
N ASP A 275 -8.69 -10.25 26.11
CA ASP A 275 -9.28 -8.95 25.78
C ASP A 275 -9.69 -8.84 24.31
N ILE A 276 -8.93 -9.49 23.43
CA ILE A 276 -9.27 -9.64 22.01
C ILE A 276 -9.20 -11.12 21.66
N VAL A 277 -10.27 -11.63 21.04
CA VAL A 277 -10.34 -12.97 20.46
C VAL A 277 -10.44 -12.82 18.94
N ASN A 278 -9.38 -13.20 18.22
CA ASN A 278 -9.34 -13.25 16.78
C ASN A 278 -9.84 -14.63 16.30
N LEU A 279 -10.95 -14.67 15.57
CA LEU A 279 -11.53 -15.90 15.05
C LEU A 279 -10.76 -16.34 13.78
N ALA A 280 -9.98 -17.39 13.88
CA ALA A 280 -9.21 -17.98 12.79
C ALA A 280 -10.04 -19.06 12.08
N PHE A 281 -10.28 -18.97 10.78
CA PHE A 281 -10.08 -17.84 9.86
C PHE A 281 -11.27 -17.64 8.93
N GLY A 282 -11.47 -16.41 8.48
CA GLY A 282 -12.19 -16.19 7.24
C GLY A 282 -11.26 -16.43 6.06
N GLU A 283 -11.66 -17.26 5.13
CA GLU A 283 -10.82 -17.72 4.02
C GLU A 283 -11.35 -17.26 2.66
N PRO A 284 -10.45 -16.95 1.69
CA PRO A 284 -10.88 -16.57 0.35
C PRO A 284 -11.35 -17.80 -0.43
N THR A 285 -12.36 -17.65 -1.27
CA THR A 285 -12.79 -18.72 -2.21
C THR A 285 -11.76 -19.02 -3.29
N SER A 286 -10.88 -18.05 -3.59
CA SER A 286 -9.62 -18.20 -4.30
C SER A 286 -8.73 -17.00 -3.98
N VAL A 287 -7.41 -17.14 -4.18
CA VAL A 287 -6.39 -16.14 -3.82
C VAL A 287 -6.73 -14.72 -4.32
N THR A 288 -7.31 -14.59 -5.52
CA THR A 288 -7.57 -13.29 -6.16
C THR A 288 -9.05 -12.90 -6.21
N SER A 289 -9.95 -13.71 -5.62
CA SER A 289 -11.41 -13.44 -5.70
C SER A 289 -11.86 -12.25 -4.87
N GLY A 290 -11.19 -11.97 -3.77
CA GLY A 290 -11.66 -11.08 -2.72
C GLY A 290 -12.93 -11.59 -1.98
N ASP A 291 -13.48 -12.74 -2.35
CA ASP A 291 -14.68 -13.32 -1.73
C ASP A 291 -14.30 -14.13 -0.50
N ILE A 292 -14.44 -13.54 0.66
CA ILE A 292 -14.12 -14.16 1.96
C ILE A 292 -15.33 -14.92 2.49
N ARG A 293 -15.09 -16.13 3.01
CA ARG A 293 -16.09 -17.00 3.65
C ARG A 293 -15.63 -17.36 5.05
N PHE A 294 -16.58 -17.40 5.95
CA PHE A 294 -16.38 -17.90 7.30
C PHE A 294 -17.55 -18.79 7.70
N GLN A 295 -17.21 -19.92 8.27
CA GLN A 295 -18.15 -20.86 8.90
C GLN A 295 -17.44 -21.56 10.06
N LEU A 296 -18.20 -21.99 11.03
CA LEU A 296 -17.67 -22.82 12.12
C LEU A 296 -17.14 -24.14 11.58
N CYS A 297 -16.18 -24.71 12.28
CA CYS A 297 -15.63 -26.00 11.98
C CYS A 297 -16.74 -27.04 11.82
N PRO A 298 -16.72 -27.89 10.78
CA PRO A 298 -17.73 -28.95 10.60
C PRO A 298 -17.74 -29.93 11.77
N ALA A 299 -18.92 -30.38 12.22
CA ALA A 299 -19.05 -31.31 13.32
C ALA A 299 -18.34 -32.66 13.07
N SER A 300 -18.11 -33.03 11.80
CA SER A 300 -17.30 -34.18 11.41
C SER A 300 -15.82 -34.05 11.77
N GLU A 301 -15.29 -32.84 11.83
CA GLU A 301 -13.90 -32.53 12.15
C GLU A 301 -13.76 -32.03 13.60
N CYS A 302 -14.77 -31.32 14.09
CA CYS A 302 -14.82 -30.71 15.41
C CYS A 302 -15.99 -31.30 16.24
N PRO A 303 -15.85 -32.50 16.82
CA PRO A 303 -16.87 -33.04 17.71
C PRO A 303 -17.14 -32.06 18.87
N GLY A 304 -18.43 -31.75 19.08
CA GLY A 304 -18.85 -30.83 20.14
C GLY A 304 -18.83 -29.34 19.72
N VAL A 305 -18.68 -29.05 18.42
CA VAL A 305 -18.85 -27.67 17.89
C VAL A 305 -20.24 -27.16 18.24
N GLU A 306 -20.32 -25.92 18.68
CA GLU A 306 -21.56 -25.21 18.98
C GLU A 306 -22.36 -24.88 17.71
N THR A 307 -23.66 -24.72 17.88
CA THR A 307 -24.51 -24.15 16.82
C THR A 307 -24.15 -22.71 16.56
N GLU A 308 -24.46 -22.21 15.36
CA GLU A 308 -24.24 -20.78 15.04
C GLU A 308 -24.95 -19.83 16.03
N ALA A 309 -26.15 -20.20 16.49
CA ALA A 309 -26.89 -19.41 17.46
C ALA A 309 -26.18 -19.35 18.82
N GLU A 310 -25.62 -20.44 19.30
CA GLU A 310 -24.81 -20.50 20.53
C GLU A 310 -23.51 -19.68 20.36
N PHE A 311 -22.86 -19.80 19.21
CA PHE A 311 -21.66 -19.04 18.89
C PHE A 311 -21.91 -17.53 18.91
N ILE A 312 -22.99 -17.06 18.25
CA ILE A 312 -23.39 -15.64 18.28
C ILE A 312 -23.74 -15.21 19.72
N ALA A 313 -24.39 -16.06 20.51
CA ALA A 313 -24.66 -15.75 21.92
C ALA A 313 -23.36 -15.61 22.73
N ALA A 314 -22.36 -16.47 22.47
CA ALA A 314 -21.04 -16.39 23.11
C ALA A 314 -20.29 -15.11 22.71
N ILE A 315 -20.34 -14.69 21.44
CA ILE A 315 -19.78 -13.39 20.99
C ILE A 315 -20.39 -12.25 21.80
N ARG A 316 -21.71 -12.19 21.89
CA ARG A 316 -22.41 -11.15 22.65
C ARG A 316 -22.05 -11.16 24.14
N ALA A 317 -21.88 -12.36 24.74
CA ALA A 317 -21.47 -12.49 26.12
C ALA A 317 -20.04 -11.93 26.35
N LYS A 318 -19.09 -12.21 25.45
CA LYS A 318 -17.74 -11.64 25.49
C LYS A 318 -17.78 -10.10 25.36
N GLN A 319 -18.56 -9.59 24.42
CA GLN A 319 -18.71 -8.14 24.20
C GLN A 319 -19.37 -7.45 25.43
N ALA A 320 -20.37 -8.07 26.04
CA ALA A 320 -20.99 -7.57 27.27
C ALA A 320 -20.00 -7.51 28.45
N ALA A 321 -18.98 -8.39 28.45
CA ALA A 321 -17.86 -8.35 29.39
C ALA A 321 -16.73 -7.37 29.00
N GLY A 322 -16.95 -6.53 27.99
CA GLY A 322 -15.98 -5.53 27.52
C GLY A 322 -14.90 -6.07 26.57
N LYS A 323 -14.99 -7.36 26.19
CA LYS A 323 -14.01 -7.98 25.29
C LYS A 323 -14.35 -7.73 23.82
N LYS A 324 -13.37 -7.93 22.94
CA LYS A 324 -13.53 -7.75 21.49
C LYS A 324 -13.43 -9.10 20.80
N VAL A 325 -14.29 -9.31 19.81
CA VAL A 325 -14.28 -10.52 18.98
C VAL A 325 -14.20 -10.09 17.52
N LEU A 326 -13.12 -10.46 16.84
CA LEU A 326 -12.82 -10.05 15.46
C LEU A 326 -12.83 -11.27 14.55
N ILE A 327 -13.11 -11.05 13.26
CA ILE A 327 -12.76 -12.04 12.23
C ILE A 327 -11.32 -11.80 11.78
N SER A 328 -10.49 -12.84 11.82
CA SER A 328 -9.16 -12.81 11.22
C SER A 328 -9.21 -13.36 9.80
N ILE A 329 -8.57 -12.66 8.87
CA ILE A 329 -8.52 -13.05 7.46
C ILE A 329 -7.07 -13.31 7.09
N GLY A 330 -6.79 -14.50 6.55
CA GLY A 330 -5.45 -14.88 6.10
C GLY A 330 -4.98 -16.18 6.74
N GLY A 331 -3.85 -16.09 7.46
CA GLY A 331 -3.10 -17.23 7.97
C GLY A 331 -2.35 -17.97 6.87
N GLN A 332 -1.59 -19.00 7.27
CA GLN A 332 -0.67 -19.74 6.41
C GLN A 332 -1.29 -20.23 5.08
N ASN A 333 -2.55 -20.64 5.10
CA ASN A 333 -3.25 -21.22 3.94
C ASN A 333 -4.25 -20.26 3.29
N GLY A 334 -4.54 -19.11 3.91
CA GLY A 334 -5.59 -18.18 3.52
C GLY A 334 -5.09 -16.97 2.72
N GLN A 335 -4.18 -17.15 1.77
CA GLN A 335 -3.61 -16.03 1.00
C GLN A 335 -4.67 -15.24 0.23
N VAL A 336 -4.60 -13.90 0.35
CA VAL A 336 -5.53 -12.96 -0.30
C VAL A 336 -4.75 -11.93 -1.11
N GLN A 337 -5.03 -11.84 -2.41
CA GLN A 337 -4.44 -10.85 -3.31
C GLN A 337 -5.54 -9.98 -3.94
N LEU A 338 -5.71 -8.78 -3.47
CA LEU A 338 -6.68 -7.82 -4.02
C LEU A 338 -6.12 -7.11 -5.25
N THR A 339 -5.91 -7.87 -6.33
CA THR A 339 -5.24 -7.38 -7.55
C THR A 339 -6.08 -6.38 -8.36
N THR A 340 -7.40 -6.34 -8.15
CA THR A 340 -8.33 -5.48 -8.88
C THR A 340 -9.29 -4.76 -7.94
N THR A 341 -9.90 -3.68 -8.42
CA THR A 341 -10.97 -2.97 -7.71
C THR A 341 -12.20 -3.85 -7.47
N ALA A 342 -12.50 -4.76 -8.39
CA ALA A 342 -13.60 -5.71 -8.23
C ALA A 342 -13.33 -6.69 -7.08
N ALA A 343 -12.09 -7.21 -6.96
CA ALA A 343 -11.69 -8.06 -5.83
C ALA A 343 -11.74 -7.28 -4.50
N ARG A 344 -11.30 -6.01 -4.49
CA ARG A 344 -11.42 -5.10 -3.35
C ARG A 344 -12.88 -4.94 -2.91
N ASP A 345 -13.78 -4.63 -3.84
CA ASP A 345 -15.19 -4.40 -3.54
C ASP A 345 -15.88 -5.69 -3.06
N ARG A 346 -15.47 -6.83 -3.60
CA ARG A 346 -15.92 -8.14 -3.14
C ARG A 346 -15.43 -8.43 -1.73
N PHE A 347 -14.17 -8.11 -1.42
CA PHE A 347 -13.60 -8.23 -0.07
C PHE A 347 -14.41 -7.40 0.94
N VAL A 348 -14.63 -6.12 0.62
CA VAL A 348 -15.43 -5.24 1.49
C VAL A 348 -16.83 -5.82 1.73
N SER A 349 -17.52 -6.27 0.69
CA SER A 349 -18.88 -6.78 0.82
C SER A 349 -18.95 -8.10 1.58
N SER A 350 -18.03 -9.04 1.34
CA SER A 350 -18.02 -10.34 2.00
C SER A 350 -17.59 -10.24 3.48
N VAL A 351 -16.55 -9.46 3.78
CA VAL A 351 -16.11 -9.20 5.17
C VAL A 351 -17.20 -8.47 5.96
N ALA A 352 -17.84 -7.45 5.36
CA ALA A 352 -18.97 -6.78 6.00
C ALA A 352 -20.12 -7.74 6.28
N ALA A 353 -20.44 -8.65 5.37
CA ALA A 353 -21.47 -9.66 5.59
C ALA A 353 -21.14 -10.61 6.76
N ILE A 354 -19.87 -10.97 6.94
CA ILE A 354 -19.41 -11.77 8.09
C ILE A 354 -19.57 -10.97 9.39
N ILE A 355 -19.04 -9.73 9.42
CA ILE A 355 -19.14 -8.86 10.60
C ILE A 355 -20.61 -8.64 11.00
N ASP A 356 -21.48 -8.35 10.05
CA ASP A 356 -22.91 -8.10 10.30
C ASP A 356 -23.64 -9.37 10.76
N ARG A 357 -23.33 -10.54 10.15
CA ARG A 357 -23.96 -11.82 10.49
C ARG A 357 -23.68 -12.24 11.92
N TYR A 358 -22.44 -12.17 12.34
CA TYR A 358 -22.00 -12.63 13.67
C TYR A 358 -22.00 -11.49 14.71
N GLY A 359 -22.15 -10.24 14.31
CA GLY A 359 -22.14 -9.07 15.18
C GLY A 359 -20.75 -8.79 15.76
N LEU A 360 -19.69 -8.95 14.94
CA LEU A 360 -18.30 -8.79 15.35
C LEU A 360 -17.89 -7.34 15.58
N ASP A 361 -16.84 -7.13 16.38
CA ASP A 361 -16.29 -5.78 16.67
C ASP A 361 -15.42 -5.24 15.54
N GLY A 362 -14.93 -6.08 14.62
CA GLY A 362 -14.06 -5.63 13.55
C GLY A 362 -13.31 -6.73 12.82
N LEU A 363 -12.11 -6.36 12.36
CA LEU A 363 -11.29 -7.14 11.45
C LEU A 363 -9.86 -7.26 11.99
N ASP A 364 -9.31 -8.45 11.91
CA ASP A 364 -7.88 -8.73 12.01
C ASP A 364 -7.33 -9.10 10.62
N ILE A 365 -6.17 -8.55 10.25
CA ILE A 365 -5.48 -8.84 8.98
C ILE A 365 -4.24 -9.66 9.27
N ASP A 366 -4.29 -10.93 8.88
CA ASP A 366 -3.22 -11.92 9.01
C ASP A 366 -2.76 -12.39 7.62
N PHE A 367 -2.40 -11.43 6.76
CA PHE A 367 -2.00 -11.68 5.37
C PHE A 367 -0.56 -12.18 5.30
N GLU A 368 -0.40 -13.46 5.13
CA GLU A 368 0.89 -14.15 5.04
C GLU A 368 1.25 -14.54 3.60
N GLY A 369 2.41 -15.15 3.44
CA GLY A 369 2.88 -15.72 2.18
C GLY A 369 3.06 -14.68 1.09
N HIS A 370 2.31 -14.79 0.00
CA HIS A 370 2.36 -13.89 -1.15
C HIS A 370 1.18 -12.91 -1.23
N SER A 371 0.43 -12.73 -0.14
CA SER A 371 -0.74 -11.83 -0.12
C SER A 371 -0.35 -10.39 -0.46
N LEU A 372 0.73 -9.89 0.09
CA LEU A 372 1.27 -8.55 -0.19
C LEU A 372 2.64 -8.66 -0.87
N THR A 373 2.64 -8.81 -2.18
CA THR A 373 3.86 -8.83 -3.00
C THR A 373 3.98 -7.49 -3.73
N LEU A 374 5.04 -6.73 -3.45
CA LEU A 374 5.28 -5.41 -4.06
C LEU A 374 5.75 -5.55 -5.50
N ASN A 375 5.26 -4.69 -6.38
CA ASN A 375 5.76 -4.59 -7.75
C ASN A 375 7.19 -4.05 -7.78
N THR A 376 7.99 -4.52 -8.72
CA THR A 376 9.32 -3.94 -8.97
C THR A 376 9.21 -2.44 -9.24
N GLY A 377 10.04 -1.64 -8.57
CA GLY A 377 10.02 -0.18 -8.67
C GLY A 377 9.06 0.52 -7.70
N ASP A 378 8.26 -0.22 -6.92
CA ASP A 378 7.49 0.36 -5.80
C ASP A 378 8.41 0.50 -4.58
N THR A 379 9.12 1.62 -4.48
CA THR A 379 10.19 1.85 -3.51
C THR A 379 9.86 2.90 -2.43
N ASP A 380 8.70 3.54 -2.52
CA ASP A 380 8.24 4.51 -1.50
C ASP A 380 6.99 3.99 -0.77
N PHE A 381 7.18 3.41 0.41
CA PHE A 381 6.08 2.89 1.22
C PHE A 381 5.02 3.93 1.60
N ARG A 382 5.34 5.23 1.53
CA ARG A 382 4.38 6.31 1.83
C ARG A 382 3.43 6.58 0.68
N ASN A 383 3.82 6.22 -0.54
CA ASN A 383 3.06 6.40 -1.77
C ASN A 383 3.04 5.10 -2.59
N PRO A 384 2.46 4.01 -2.05
CA PRO A 384 2.49 2.71 -2.72
C PRO A 384 1.71 2.75 -4.04
N THR A 385 2.23 2.04 -5.04
CA THR A 385 1.61 1.89 -6.37
C THR A 385 1.16 0.47 -6.66
N THR A 386 1.59 -0.50 -5.86
CA THR A 386 1.25 -1.91 -5.99
C THR A 386 -0.23 -2.16 -5.75
N PRO A 387 -0.99 -2.72 -6.71
CA PRO A 387 -2.45 -2.85 -6.62
C PRO A 387 -2.94 -3.59 -5.38
N VAL A 388 -2.30 -4.71 -4.98
CA VAL A 388 -2.72 -5.49 -3.80
C VAL A 388 -2.64 -4.67 -2.50
N VAL A 389 -1.66 -3.77 -2.39
CA VAL A 389 -1.47 -2.86 -1.25
C VAL A 389 -2.50 -1.73 -1.29
N VAL A 390 -2.62 -1.04 -2.43
CA VAL A 390 -3.55 0.11 -2.59
C VAL A 390 -5.00 -0.34 -2.38
N ASN A 391 -5.36 -1.49 -2.92
CA ASN A 391 -6.71 -2.05 -2.78
C ASN A 391 -7.00 -2.49 -1.34
N LEU A 392 -6.04 -3.09 -0.63
CA LEU A 392 -6.22 -3.44 0.78
C LEU A 392 -6.43 -2.19 1.64
N ILE A 393 -5.60 -1.16 1.48
CA ILE A 393 -5.76 0.12 2.19
C ILE A 393 -7.16 0.71 1.93
N SER A 394 -7.59 0.72 0.67
CA SER A 394 -8.92 1.21 0.27
C SER A 394 -10.06 0.40 0.89
N ALA A 395 -9.94 -0.94 0.89
CA ALA A 395 -10.94 -1.84 1.47
C ALA A 395 -11.11 -1.60 2.98
N VAL A 396 -10.01 -1.54 3.72
CA VAL A 396 -10.02 -1.32 5.18
C VAL A 396 -10.61 0.05 5.52
N ARG A 397 -10.23 1.11 4.79
CA ARG A 397 -10.84 2.44 4.97
C ARG A 397 -12.36 2.42 4.72
N THR A 398 -12.82 1.68 3.72
CA THR A 398 -14.26 1.54 3.44
C THR A 398 -14.99 0.83 4.58
N LEU A 399 -14.42 -0.25 5.13
CA LEU A 399 -14.96 -0.93 6.30
C LEU A 399 -14.97 -0.02 7.54
N LYS A 400 -13.87 0.71 7.76
CA LYS A 400 -13.78 1.69 8.86
C LYS A 400 -14.85 2.79 8.74
N GLN A 401 -15.09 3.31 7.54
CA GLN A 401 -16.16 4.28 7.30
C GLN A 401 -17.54 3.70 7.58
N ARG A 402 -17.77 2.43 7.19
CA ARG A 402 -19.06 1.74 7.43
C ARG A 402 -19.39 1.59 8.91
N TYR A 403 -18.41 1.19 9.71
CA TYR A 403 -18.61 0.84 11.12
C TYR A 403 -18.23 1.96 12.11
N GLY A 404 -17.53 2.98 11.64
CA GLY A 404 -17.14 4.15 12.42
C GLY A 404 -16.16 3.84 13.56
N SER A 405 -16.30 4.56 14.67
CA SER A 405 -15.40 4.47 15.83
C SER A 405 -15.46 3.13 16.57
N ARG A 406 -16.53 2.34 16.40
CA ARG A 406 -16.64 1.00 17.00
C ARG A 406 -15.78 -0.05 16.32
N PHE A 407 -15.29 0.22 15.10
CA PHE A 407 -14.52 -0.75 14.34
C PHE A 407 -13.12 -0.94 14.91
N VAL A 408 -12.86 -2.13 15.41
CA VAL A 408 -11.55 -2.56 15.88
C VAL A 408 -10.76 -3.13 14.72
N LEU A 409 -9.56 -2.61 14.47
CA LEU A 409 -8.64 -3.07 13.44
C LEU A 409 -7.37 -3.58 14.08
N THR A 410 -7.07 -4.86 13.87
CA THR A 410 -5.79 -5.43 14.26
C THR A 410 -5.04 -5.98 13.05
N MET A 411 -3.73 -6.13 13.15
CA MET A 411 -2.89 -6.72 12.11
C MET A 411 -1.81 -7.60 12.75
N ALA A 412 -1.55 -8.75 12.13
CA ALA A 412 -0.58 -9.75 12.59
C ALA A 412 0.47 -10.09 11.51
N PRO A 413 1.19 -9.12 10.95
CA PRO A 413 2.23 -9.45 9.99
C PRO A 413 3.39 -10.22 10.63
N GLU A 414 4.07 -11.06 9.84
CA GLU A 414 5.39 -11.59 10.21
C GLU A 414 6.45 -10.47 10.22
N THR A 415 7.52 -10.65 11.02
CA THR A 415 8.67 -9.73 11.05
C THR A 415 9.29 -9.51 9.67
N PHE A 416 9.22 -10.50 8.79
CA PHE A 416 9.69 -10.42 7.40
C PHE A 416 9.00 -9.30 6.61
N PHE A 417 7.71 -9.10 6.84
CA PHE A 417 6.91 -8.11 6.12
C PHE A 417 6.96 -6.71 6.75
N VAL A 418 7.59 -6.56 7.90
CA VAL A 418 7.69 -5.28 8.63
C VAL A 418 9.15 -4.92 8.94
N GLN A 419 9.77 -5.58 9.94
CA GLN A 419 11.08 -5.19 10.46
C GLN A 419 12.21 -5.44 9.46
N LEU A 420 12.11 -6.48 8.62
CA LEU A 420 13.08 -6.68 7.53
C LEU A 420 13.13 -5.48 6.57
N GLY A 421 12.07 -4.68 6.54
CA GLY A 421 12.00 -3.42 5.81
C GLY A 421 13.08 -2.40 6.19
N TYR A 422 13.73 -2.55 7.34
CA TYR A 422 14.90 -1.77 7.73
C TYR A 422 16.07 -1.98 6.78
N GLN A 423 16.32 -3.22 6.37
CA GLN A 423 17.40 -3.57 5.45
C GLN A 423 16.95 -3.63 3.99
N PHE A 424 15.76 -4.16 3.73
CA PHE A 424 15.27 -4.46 2.38
C PHE A 424 13.79 -4.05 2.24
N TYR A 425 13.44 -3.37 1.15
CA TYR A 425 12.06 -3.01 0.87
C TYR A 425 11.68 -3.43 -0.56
N GLY A 426 10.77 -4.41 -0.64
CA GLY A 426 10.35 -5.00 -1.91
C GLY A 426 11.51 -5.54 -2.73
N SER A 427 11.33 -5.62 -4.03
CA SER A 427 12.37 -6.06 -4.97
C SER A 427 13.53 -5.07 -5.09
N GLY A 428 13.45 -3.92 -4.44
CA GLY A 428 14.37 -2.80 -4.66
C GLY A 428 14.17 -2.14 -6.03
N PRO A 429 14.95 -1.11 -6.35
CA PRO A 429 14.78 -0.34 -7.58
C PRO A 429 15.12 -1.12 -8.86
N PHE A 430 15.93 -2.19 -8.74
CA PHE A 430 16.44 -2.95 -9.89
C PHE A 430 15.98 -4.41 -9.90
N GLY A 431 15.16 -4.83 -8.94
CA GLY A 431 14.84 -6.24 -8.74
C GLY A 431 15.96 -7.00 -8.01
N GLY A 432 15.76 -8.30 -7.79
CA GLY A 432 16.77 -9.20 -7.19
C GLY A 432 16.65 -9.41 -5.68
N GLN A 433 15.77 -8.68 -5.00
CA GLN A 433 15.38 -8.91 -3.61
C GLN A 433 13.99 -9.55 -3.54
N ASP A 434 13.63 -10.13 -2.39
CA ASP A 434 12.29 -10.67 -2.19
C ASP A 434 11.25 -9.53 -2.21
N PRO A 435 10.28 -9.57 -3.13
CA PRO A 435 9.29 -8.49 -3.28
C PRO A 435 8.32 -8.36 -2.09
N ARG A 436 8.39 -9.26 -1.11
CA ARG A 436 7.55 -9.24 0.09
C ARG A 436 8.23 -8.54 1.27
N ALA A 437 9.55 -8.33 1.23
CA ALA A 437 10.29 -7.68 2.32
C ALA A 437 9.70 -6.30 2.63
N GLY A 438 9.26 -6.08 3.87
CA GLY A 438 8.67 -4.83 4.31
C GLY A 438 7.30 -4.49 3.68
N SER A 439 6.60 -5.44 3.05
CA SER A 439 5.39 -5.19 2.26
C SER A 439 4.18 -4.70 3.07
N TYR A 440 4.17 -4.87 4.40
CA TYR A 440 3.15 -4.27 5.26
C TYR A 440 3.41 -2.82 5.62
N LEU A 441 4.63 -2.30 5.47
CA LEU A 441 4.94 -0.92 5.83
C LEU A 441 4.02 0.12 5.18
N PRO A 442 3.67 0.03 3.88
CA PRO A 442 2.72 0.97 3.29
C PRO A 442 1.30 0.85 3.85
N VAL A 443 0.84 -0.37 4.19
CA VAL A 443 -0.48 -0.60 4.78
C VAL A 443 -0.54 0.00 6.18
N ILE A 444 0.46 -0.31 7.03
CA ILE A 444 0.55 0.22 8.39
C ILE A 444 0.67 1.75 8.36
N ASN A 445 1.51 2.31 7.49
CA ASN A 445 1.67 3.75 7.36
C ASN A 445 0.36 4.45 6.96
N ALA A 446 -0.36 3.89 5.99
CA ALA A 446 -1.59 4.49 5.48
C ALA A 446 -2.77 4.40 6.46
N LEU A 447 -2.76 3.41 7.35
CA LEU A 447 -3.84 3.11 8.31
C LEU A 447 -3.43 3.38 9.77
N ARG A 448 -2.29 4.03 10.00
CA ARG A 448 -1.70 4.18 11.34
C ARG A 448 -2.63 4.81 12.38
N ASP A 449 -3.53 5.70 11.96
CA ASP A 449 -4.49 6.34 12.87
C ASP A 449 -5.74 5.47 13.11
N ASP A 450 -5.97 4.47 12.24
CA ASP A 450 -7.10 3.55 12.30
C ASP A 450 -6.78 2.23 13.02
N ILE A 451 -5.50 1.83 13.03
CA ILE A 451 -5.04 0.60 13.70
C ILE A 451 -5.27 0.70 15.19
N THR A 452 -6.02 -0.26 15.75
CA THR A 452 -6.21 -0.42 17.18
C THR A 452 -5.01 -1.14 17.81
N VAL A 453 -4.57 -2.26 17.22
CA VAL A 453 -3.36 -2.99 17.64
C VAL A 453 -2.65 -3.57 16.43
N LEU A 454 -1.36 -3.31 16.33
CA LEU A 454 -0.42 -4.03 15.50
C LEU A 454 0.33 -5.02 16.40
N HIS A 455 0.16 -6.32 16.17
CA HIS A 455 0.83 -7.38 16.94
C HIS A 455 1.63 -8.27 16.00
N VAL A 456 2.85 -7.81 15.68
CA VAL A 456 3.76 -8.54 14.79
C VAL A 456 4.06 -9.93 15.36
N GLN A 457 4.09 -10.93 14.47
CA GLN A 457 4.43 -12.31 14.81
C GLN A 457 5.96 -12.42 14.99
N ASP A 458 6.43 -12.34 16.23
CA ASP A 458 7.85 -12.47 16.58
C ASP A 458 8.27 -13.95 16.71
N TYR A 459 7.78 -14.78 15.81
CA TYR A 459 8.02 -16.22 15.75
C TYR A 459 7.99 -16.70 14.28
N ASN A 460 8.38 -17.95 14.01
CA ASN A 460 8.55 -18.48 12.65
C ASN A 460 9.43 -17.60 11.75
N SER A 461 10.35 -16.87 12.34
CA SER A 461 11.17 -15.84 11.69
C SER A 461 12.61 -16.30 11.52
N GLY A 462 13.27 -15.83 10.46
CA GLY A 462 14.72 -15.81 10.37
C GLY A 462 15.34 -14.73 11.28
N PRO A 463 16.68 -14.65 11.35
CA PRO A 463 17.34 -13.55 12.03
C PRO A 463 17.02 -12.21 11.37
N ILE A 464 16.69 -11.20 12.17
CA ILE A 464 16.39 -9.83 11.72
C ILE A 464 17.38 -8.85 12.37
N MET A 465 17.85 -7.87 11.60
CA MET A 465 18.71 -6.81 12.09
C MET A 465 17.90 -5.78 12.90
N GLY A 466 18.28 -5.58 14.17
CA GLY A 466 17.72 -4.55 15.04
C GLY A 466 18.35 -3.17 14.81
N LEU A 467 17.83 -2.16 15.54
CA LEU A 467 18.33 -0.78 15.46
C LEU A 467 19.75 -0.60 16.05
N ASP A 468 20.24 -1.59 16.76
CA ASP A 468 21.62 -1.67 17.25
C ASP A 468 22.61 -2.18 16.19
N ASN A 469 22.12 -2.49 14.97
CA ASN A 469 22.85 -3.11 13.87
C ASN A 469 23.40 -4.51 14.20
N GLN A 470 22.73 -5.24 15.09
CA GLN A 470 23.00 -6.64 15.37
C GLN A 470 21.82 -7.49 14.87
N TYR A 471 22.12 -8.74 14.47
CA TYR A 471 21.08 -9.70 14.14
C TYR A 471 20.56 -10.35 15.42
N HIS A 472 19.24 -10.28 15.60
CA HIS A 472 18.52 -10.98 16.66
C HIS A 472 17.82 -12.19 16.09
N THR A 473 17.77 -13.28 16.85
CA THR A 473 17.16 -14.55 16.44
C THR A 473 16.00 -14.86 17.37
N MET A 474 14.88 -15.32 16.80
CA MET A 474 13.69 -15.71 17.57
C MET A 474 14.03 -16.77 18.64
N GLY A 475 13.20 -16.85 19.69
CA GLY A 475 13.38 -17.78 20.81
C GLY A 475 14.10 -17.18 22.03
N GLY A 476 14.35 -15.87 22.04
CA GLY A 476 14.91 -15.12 23.16
C GLY A 476 14.17 -13.81 23.43
N ALA A 477 14.32 -13.29 24.64
CA ALA A 477 13.72 -12.01 25.03
C ALA A 477 14.26 -10.84 24.20
N ASP A 478 15.53 -10.89 23.80
CA ASP A 478 16.21 -9.89 22.99
C ASP A 478 15.56 -9.70 21.62
N PHE A 479 15.07 -10.78 20.99
CA PHE A 479 14.34 -10.70 19.72
C PHE A 479 13.06 -9.90 19.87
N HIS A 480 12.24 -10.22 20.88
CA HIS A 480 11.00 -9.48 21.15
C HIS A 480 11.27 -8.00 21.45
N ILE A 481 12.33 -7.71 22.23
CA ILE A 481 12.71 -6.33 22.55
C ILE A 481 13.11 -5.59 21.28
N ALA A 482 14.03 -6.15 20.48
CA ALA A 482 14.56 -5.49 19.30
C ALA A 482 13.48 -5.26 18.21
N MET A 483 12.66 -6.27 17.93
CA MET A 483 11.60 -6.16 16.91
C MET A 483 10.51 -5.16 17.33
N THR A 484 10.14 -5.14 18.59
CA THR A 484 9.13 -4.20 19.11
C THR A 484 9.68 -2.77 19.19
N ASP A 485 10.95 -2.59 19.61
CA ASP A 485 11.60 -1.28 19.65
C ASP A 485 11.64 -0.61 18.27
N MET A 486 11.81 -1.37 17.20
CA MET A 486 11.76 -0.85 15.83
C MET A 486 10.43 -0.16 15.52
N LEU A 487 9.31 -0.71 15.98
CA LEU A 487 7.99 -0.13 15.78
C LEU A 487 7.76 1.13 16.62
N LEU A 488 8.31 1.13 17.84
CA LEU A 488 8.15 2.22 18.82
C LEU A 488 9.13 3.38 18.57
N ALA A 489 10.31 3.10 18.00
CA ALA A 489 11.31 4.12 17.66
C ALA A 489 11.20 4.62 16.21
N GLY A 490 10.63 3.81 15.32
CA GLY A 490 10.70 4.03 13.88
C GLY A 490 12.08 3.68 13.31
N PHE A 491 12.16 3.59 11.98
CA PHE A 491 13.41 3.21 11.31
C PHE A 491 13.48 3.68 9.85
N PRO A 492 14.69 3.90 9.31
CA PRO A 492 14.88 4.18 7.90
C PRO A 492 14.63 2.92 7.06
N VAL A 493 13.71 3.02 6.08
CA VAL A 493 13.35 1.89 5.21
C VAL A 493 14.44 1.69 4.16
N ALA A 494 14.89 0.44 4.00
CA ALA A 494 16.02 0.04 3.15
C ALA A 494 17.29 0.88 3.41
N GLY A 495 17.54 1.23 4.68
CA GLY A 495 18.67 2.07 5.08
C GLY A 495 18.57 3.54 4.62
N ASN A 496 17.50 3.96 3.98
CA ASN A 496 17.33 5.31 3.46
C ASN A 496 16.82 6.27 4.54
N THR A 497 17.70 7.10 5.08
CA THR A 497 17.38 8.09 6.13
C THR A 497 16.41 9.19 5.67
N ALA A 498 16.18 9.37 4.38
CA ALA A 498 15.15 10.26 3.86
C ALA A 498 13.76 9.58 3.78
N ASN A 499 13.70 8.26 3.95
CA ASN A 499 12.48 7.46 3.86
C ASN A 499 12.25 6.70 5.18
N VAL A 500 11.85 7.42 6.23
CA VAL A 500 11.70 6.87 7.59
C VAL A 500 10.27 6.40 7.83
N PHE A 501 10.12 5.15 8.28
CA PHE A 501 8.90 4.66 8.91
C PHE A 501 8.81 5.26 10.31
N ALA A 502 7.85 6.15 10.50
CA ALA A 502 7.71 6.90 11.75
C ALA A 502 7.26 5.99 12.91
N PRO A 503 7.62 6.30 14.17
CA PRO A 503 7.15 5.59 15.36
C PRO A 503 5.64 5.40 15.38
N LEU A 504 5.19 4.25 15.86
CA LEU A 504 3.79 4.03 16.23
C LEU A 504 3.56 4.45 17.69
N ARG A 505 2.31 4.72 18.04
CA ARG A 505 1.95 4.97 19.45
C ARG A 505 2.14 3.68 20.26
N GLU A 506 2.57 3.80 21.49
CA GLU A 506 2.76 2.68 22.42
C GLU A 506 1.50 1.82 22.56
N ASP A 507 0.33 2.47 22.64
CA ASP A 507 -0.97 1.83 22.81
C ASP A 507 -1.50 1.11 21.55
N GLN A 508 -0.74 1.15 20.46
CA GLN A 508 -1.01 0.40 19.22
C GLN A 508 -0.11 -0.81 19.05
N VAL A 509 0.95 -0.94 19.81
CA VAL A 509 1.99 -1.95 19.58
C VAL A 509 1.91 -3.06 20.63
N ALA A 510 1.74 -4.28 20.16
CA ALA A 510 1.94 -5.52 20.90
C ALA A 510 2.91 -6.41 20.11
N PHE A 511 3.43 -7.46 20.72
CA PHE A 511 4.12 -8.51 19.96
C PHE A 511 3.45 -9.86 20.13
N GLY A 512 3.61 -10.71 19.11
CA GLY A 512 3.09 -12.07 19.07
C GLY A 512 4.16 -13.09 19.42
N THR A 513 3.79 -14.11 20.19
CA THR A 513 4.63 -15.26 20.50
C THR A 513 3.82 -16.54 20.54
N PRO A 514 4.39 -17.73 20.22
CA PRO A 514 3.68 -18.99 20.39
C PRO A 514 3.27 -19.21 21.84
N SER A 515 2.04 -19.70 22.07
CA SER A 515 1.60 -20.02 23.44
C SER A 515 2.30 -21.22 24.05
N SER A 516 2.95 -22.04 23.22
CA SER A 516 3.63 -23.26 23.65
C SER A 516 4.66 -23.71 22.62
N VAL A 517 5.49 -24.69 22.99
CA VAL A 517 6.55 -25.25 22.15
C VAL A 517 6.06 -25.90 20.85
N THR A 518 4.79 -26.26 20.75
CA THR A 518 4.18 -26.87 19.57
C THR A 518 3.34 -25.90 18.74
N ALA A 519 3.17 -24.67 19.23
CA ALA A 519 2.35 -23.67 18.57
C ALA A 519 3.08 -22.90 17.46
N GLY A 520 4.41 -22.97 17.42
CA GLY A 520 5.27 -22.32 16.42
C GLY A 520 6.73 -22.36 16.81
N ASN A 521 7.61 -22.05 15.86
CA ASN A 521 9.04 -21.95 16.14
C ASN A 521 9.34 -20.62 16.83
N GLY A 522 10.24 -20.62 17.79
CA GLY A 522 10.62 -19.39 18.52
C GLY A 522 9.83 -19.22 19.83
N TYR A 523 9.27 -20.29 20.38
CA TYR A 523 8.68 -20.25 21.72
C TYR A 523 9.67 -19.70 22.75
N VAL A 524 9.20 -18.79 23.57
CA VAL A 524 9.94 -18.23 24.71
C VAL A 524 9.14 -18.52 25.98
N ALA A 525 9.81 -19.11 26.99
CA ALA A 525 9.18 -19.37 28.28
C ALA A 525 8.63 -18.07 28.90
N PRO A 526 7.59 -18.13 29.75
CA PRO A 526 6.93 -16.95 30.30
C PRO A 526 7.87 -15.92 30.95
N ALA A 527 8.90 -16.36 31.64
CA ALA A 527 9.90 -15.45 32.25
C ALA A 527 10.65 -14.60 31.20
N GLY A 528 10.97 -15.17 30.03
CA GLY A 528 11.63 -14.45 28.95
C GLY A 528 10.69 -13.45 28.26
N VAL A 529 9.41 -13.81 28.03
CA VAL A 529 8.40 -12.91 27.51
C VAL A 529 8.18 -11.73 28.48
N GLN A 530 8.07 -12.00 29.78
CA GLN A 530 7.92 -10.96 30.81
C GLN A 530 9.18 -10.10 30.94
N GLN A 531 10.37 -10.65 30.73
CA GLN A 531 11.61 -9.89 30.63
C GLN A 531 11.54 -8.88 29.49
N ALA A 532 11.10 -9.30 28.30
CA ALA A 532 10.97 -8.41 27.15
C ALA A 532 9.97 -7.27 27.43
N VAL A 533 8.80 -7.59 27.97
CA VAL A 533 7.80 -6.57 28.36
C VAL A 533 8.33 -5.61 29.42
N ASN A 534 9.03 -6.10 30.45
CA ASN A 534 9.63 -5.22 31.48
C ASN A 534 10.68 -4.28 30.90
N CYS A 535 11.47 -4.76 29.91
CA CYS A 535 12.41 -3.90 29.20
C CYS A 535 11.67 -2.79 28.43
N LEU A 536 10.67 -3.14 27.63
CA LEU A 536 9.92 -2.19 26.81
C LEU A 536 9.14 -1.17 27.66
N VAL A 537 8.48 -1.62 28.73
CA VAL A 537 7.59 -0.79 29.56
C VAL A 537 8.37 0.02 30.60
N LYS A 538 9.37 -0.58 31.26
CA LYS A 538 10.06 -0.02 32.41
C LYS A 538 11.53 0.30 32.19
N GLY A 539 12.12 -0.14 31.06
CA GLY A 539 13.56 -0.01 30.79
C GLY A 539 14.43 -0.89 31.68
N THR A 540 13.88 -1.98 32.24
CA THR A 540 14.59 -2.89 33.15
C THR A 540 14.74 -4.29 32.56
N ASN A 541 15.81 -5.00 32.91
CA ASN A 541 16.09 -6.36 32.44
C ASN A 541 16.25 -6.50 30.92
N CYS A 542 16.79 -5.48 30.27
CA CYS A 542 16.96 -5.45 28.80
C CYS A 542 18.07 -6.36 28.26
N GLY A 543 18.79 -7.07 29.12
CA GLY A 543 19.95 -7.83 28.69
C GLY A 543 21.04 -6.93 28.11
N GLY A 544 21.52 -7.26 26.93
CA GLY A 544 22.50 -6.44 26.20
C GLY A 544 21.90 -5.40 25.26
N TYR A 545 20.57 -5.37 25.06
CA TYR A 545 19.89 -4.43 24.16
C TYR A 545 19.54 -3.13 24.86
N THR A 546 19.72 -2.01 24.18
CA THR A 546 19.26 -0.69 24.66
C THR A 546 18.17 -0.16 23.74
N PRO A 547 16.89 -0.13 24.19
CA PRO A 547 15.79 0.38 23.38
C PRO A 547 16.01 1.82 22.94
N ARG A 548 15.81 2.08 21.66
CA ARG A 548 15.90 3.43 21.05
C ARG A 548 14.65 4.26 21.35
N SER A 549 13.53 3.59 21.55
CA SER A 549 12.26 4.22 21.93
C SER A 549 12.23 4.66 23.40
N GLY A 550 13.19 4.22 24.21
CA GLY A 550 13.19 4.44 25.66
C GLY A 550 12.18 3.53 26.37
N THR A 551 11.42 4.08 27.31
CA THR A 551 10.34 3.36 28.05
C THR A 551 8.98 3.66 27.45
N ASN A 552 8.14 2.64 27.36
CA ASN A 552 6.85 2.69 26.70
C ASN A 552 5.75 2.20 27.67
N PRO A 553 5.36 3.01 28.67
CA PRO A 553 4.44 2.58 29.72
C PRO A 553 3.01 2.30 29.22
N ALA A 554 2.66 2.71 28.01
CA ALA A 554 1.37 2.41 27.39
C ALA A 554 1.45 1.28 26.35
N PHE A 555 2.57 0.52 26.30
CA PHE A 555 2.72 -0.65 25.43
C PHE A 555 1.51 -1.57 25.51
N ARG A 556 0.90 -1.90 24.35
CA ARG A 556 -0.42 -2.52 24.30
C ARG A 556 -0.48 -3.92 24.89
N GLY A 557 0.54 -4.73 24.80
CA GLY A 557 0.55 -6.06 25.42
C GLY A 557 1.00 -7.19 24.53
N LEU A 558 0.35 -8.35 24.66
CA LEU A 558 0.78 -9.60 24.07
C LEU A 558 -0.30 -10.22 23.19
N MET A 559 0.14 -10.82 22.06
CA MET A 559 -0.68 -11.68 21.24
C MET A 559 -0.12 -13.11 21.26
N THR A 560 -0.97 -14.11 21.10
CA THR A 560 -0.49 -15.48 20.92
C THR A 560 -1.25 -16.28 19.85
N TRP A 561 -0.52 -17.08 19.17
CA TRP A 561 -0.95 -18.26 18.46
C TRP A 561 -0.73 -19.46 19.36
N SER A 562 -1.74 -20.08 19.96
CA SER A 562 -3.16 -19.72 19.94
C SER A 562 -3.82 -20.06 21.27
N ILE A 563 -5.04 -19.61 21.49
CA ILE A 563 -5.87 -19.94 22.66
C ILE A 563 -6.06 -21.47 22.78
N ASN A 564 -6.25 -22.17 21.65
CA ASN A 564 -6.41 -23.62 21.62
C ASN A 564 -5.13 -24.34 22.09
N TRP A 565 -3.95 -23.90 21.63
CA TRP A 565 -2.66 -24.43 22.08
C TRP A 565 -2.38 -24.09 23.54
N ASP A 566 -2.75 -22.89 24.01
CA ASP A 566 -2.65 -22.53 25.42
C ASP A 566 -3.52 -23.42 26.31
N ARG A 567 -4.76 -23.68 25.90
CA ARG A 567 -5.63 -24.67 26.58
C ARG A 567 -5.00 -26.07 26.63
N PHE A 568 -4.42 -26.51 25.49
CA PHE A 568 -3.79 -27.84 25.40
C PHE A 568 -2.64 -27.98 26.39
N TYR A 569 -1.92 -26.86 26.67
CA TYR A 569 -0.84 -26.78 27.66
C TYR A 569 -1.31 -26.20 29.00
N ASN A 570 -2.55 -26.49 29.40
CA ASN A 570 -3.13 -26.12 30.71
C ASN A 570 -3.13 -24.61 31.00
N TRP A 571 -3.30 -23.78 29.97
CA TRP A 571 -3.40 -22.34 30.08
C TRP A 571 -2.13 -21.66 30.64
N GLU A 572 -0.95 -22.19 30.34
CA GLU A 572 0.31 -21.64 30.84
C GLU A 572 0.53 -20.19 30.40
N PHE A 573 0.27 -19.90 29.13
CA PHE A 573 0.44 -18.55 28.57
C PHE A 573 -0.49 -17.55 29.27
N ARG A 574 -1.78 -17.82 29.29
CA ARG A 574 -2.76 -16.97 29.94
C ARG A 574 -2.48 -16.82 31.44
N ASN A 575 -2.29 -17.93 32.16
CA ASN A 575 -2.07 -17.92 33.62
C ASN A 575 -0.82 -17.14 34.02
N SER A 576 0.20 -17.09 33.14
CA SER A 576 1.45 -16.38 33.39
C SER A 576 1.35 -14.91 33.01
N HIS A 577 0.71 -14.57 31.91
CA HIS A 577 0.80 -13.22 31.33
C HIS A 577 -0.36 -12.29 31.72
N GLU A 578 -1.57 -12.79 31.90
CA GLU A 578 -2.70 -11.94 32.27
C GLU A 578 -2.47 -11.21 33.61
N PRO A 579 -2.15 -11.91 34.74
CA PRO A 579 -1.89 -11.20 36.00
C PRO A 579 -0.64 -10.33 35.94
N PHE A 580 0.37 -10.70 35.11
CA PHE A 580 1.56 -9.88 34.89
C PHE A 580 1.23 -8.58 34.17
N LEU A 581 0.44 -8.63 33.08
CA LEU A 581 0.01 -7.44 32.34
C LEU A 581 -0.83 -6.51 33.20
N ASN A 582 -1.74 -7.04 34.00
CA ASN A 582 -2.57 -6.27 34.93
C ASN A 582 -1.77 -5.60 36.06
N ALA A 583 -0.60 -6.10 36.39
CA ALA A 583 0.31 -5.53 37.39
C ALA A 583 1.28 -4.47 36.82
N LEU A 584 1.28 -4.25 35.51
CA LEU A 584 2.09 -3.20 34.89
C LEU A 584 1.55 -1.79 35.22
N PRO A 585 2.41 -0.75 35.20
CA PRO A 585 2.03 0.61 35.58
C PRO A 585 1.02 1.28 34.63
#